data_8e2b71224f478e902b56bbbfe8824e03
#
_entry.id   8e2b71224f478e902b56bbbfe8824e03
#
_cell.length_a   1.000
_cell.length_b   1.000
_cell.length_c   1.000
_cell.angle_alpha   90.00
_cell.angle_beta   90.00
_cell.angle_gamma   90.00
#
_symmetry.space_group_name_H-M   'P 1'
#
loop_
_entity.id
_entity.type
_entity.pdbx_description
1 polymer ?
#
loop_
_entity_poly.entity_id
_entity_poly.type
_entity_poly.pdbx_seq_one_letter_code
_entity_poly.pdbx_strand_id
1 'polypeptide(L)'
;MFLPLRFIPVQSLDARSKSSQTRYDRFDGGYVASYLHKSDPGLPPTLGVLVQLDDAGVEVGQDVAHQIAAMRPQFVTREQVPDDLIASERRIAEQVTREEGKPEQAIPKIVEGRLNAFLKDIVLIEQASVRDPKKSVKQLLAENGASVKGFARFQIGQAG
;
A
#
# COMPACT_ATOMS: atom_id res chain seq x y z
N MET A 1 9.74 26.51 -17.61
CA MET A 1 10.29 25.16 -17.73
C MET A 1 9.98 24.41 -16.42
N PHE A 2 8.91 23.63 -16.41
CA PHE A 2 8.48 22.88 -15.23
C PHE A 2 9.27 21.56 -15.18
N LEU A 3 10.10 21.40 -14.15
CA LEU A 3 10.69 20.10 -13.84
C LEU A 3 9.61 19.19 -13.25
N PRO A 4 9.47 17.94 -13.74
CA PRO A 4 8.58 16.98 -13.12
C PRO A 4 9.16 16.63 -11.72
N LEU A 5 8.37 16.91 -10.68
CA LEU A 5 8.67 16.44 -9.33
C LEU A 5 8.74 14.90 -9.34
N ARG A 6 9.95 14.39 -9.12
CA ARG A 6 10.19 12.96 -8.91
C ARG A 6 9.41 12.54 -7.66
N PHE A 7 8.54 11.55 -7.83
CA PHE A 7 7.99 10.77 -6.74
C PHE A 7 9.17 10.18 -5.94
N ILE A 8 9.35 10.65 -4.73
CA ILE A 8 10.29 10.04 -3.78
C ILE A 8 9.43 9.08 -2.95
N PRO A 9 9.58 7.75 -3.12
CA PRO A 9 8.94 6.83 -2.19
C PRO A 9 9.43 7.18 -0.79
N VAL A 10 8.52 7.24 0.17
CA VAL A 10 8.84 7.46 1.58
C VAL A 10 9.69 6.28 2.05
N GLN A 11 11.00 6.39 1.89
CA GLN A 11 11.94 5.49 2.54
C GLN A 11 11.87 5.77 4.03
N SER A 12 11.69 4.72 4.82
CA SER A 12 11.69 4.74 6.26
C SER A 12 12.95 5.49 6.78
N LEU A 13 12.76 6.68 7.29
CA LEU A 13 13.80 7.36 8.07
C LEU A 13 13.83 6.74 9.46
N ASP A 14 15.00 6.21 9.79
CA ASP A 14 15.34 5.53 11.04
C ASP A 14 14.89 6.32 12.27
N ALA A 15 13.98 5.75 13.06
CA ALA A 15 13.37 6.38 14.22
C ALA A 15 14.27 6.30 15.45
N ARG A 16 15.39 7.04 15.48
CA ARG A 16 16.23 7.21 16.68
C ARG A 16 16.38 8.64 17.16
N SER A 17 15.39 9.48 16.95
CA SER A 17 15.38 10.79 17.58
C SER A 17 14.03 11.04 18.25
N LYS A 18 14.03 11.34 19.54
CA LYS A 18 12.85 11.76 20.33
C LYS A 18 12.39 13.19 20.01
N SER A 19 12.57 13.65 18.79
CA SER A 19 12.01 14.91 18.32
C SER A 19 10.73 14.62 17.56
N SER A 20 9.67 15.40 17.80
CA SER A 20 8.43 15.37 17.05
C SER A 20 8.73 15.60 15.56
N GLN A 21 8.83 14.50 14.79
CA GLN A 21 9.03 14.60 13.36
C GLN A 21 7.68 14.94 12.72
N THR A 22 7.57 16.13 12.18
CA THR A 22 6.46 16.52 11.32
C THR A 22 6.67 15.84 9.96
N ARG A 23 5.78 14.92 9.60
CA ARG A 23 5.73 14.34 8.26
C ARG A 23 4.70 15.13 7.46
N TYR A 24 5.01 15.43 6.21
CA TYR A 24 4.07 16.02 5.27
C TYR A 24 4.19 15.33 3.92
N ASP A 25 3.08 15.27 3.22
CA ASP A 25 3.03 14.83 1.84
C ASP A 25 2.17 15.81 1.03
N ARG A 26 2.50 16.00 -0.24
CA ARG A 26 1.81 16.91 -1.12
C ARG A 26 1.47 16.23 -2.42
N PHE A 27 0.21 16.33 -2.78
CA PHE A 27 -0.31 15.86 -4.06
C PHE A 27 -0.80 17.05 -4.88
N ASP A 28 -0.34 17.14 -6.12
CA ASP A 28 -0.71 18.20 -7.05
C ASP A 28 -1.52 17.61 -8.20
N GLY A 29 -2.71 18.17 -8.46
CA GLY A 29 -3.62 17.76 -9.53
C GLY A 29 -4.46 16.52 -9.23
N GLY A 30 -5.55 16.36 -9.98
CA GLY A 30 -6.53 15.31 -9.78
C GLY A 30 -7.36 15.49 -8.50
N TYR A 31 -8.08 14.44 -8.13
CA TYR A 31 -8.87 14.40 -6.91
C TYR A 31 -8.05 13.79 -5.74
N VAL A 32 -8.09 14.41 -4.58
CA VAL A 32 -7.47 13.88 -3.37
C VAL A 32 -8.54 13.57 -2.33
N ALA A 33 -8.70 12.28 -2.00
CA ALA A 33 -9.52 11.85 -0.88
C ALA A 33 -8.68 11.78 0.39
N SER A 34 -9.31 12.09 1.53
CA SER A 34 -8.69 12.00 2.85
C SER A 34 -9.55 11.19 3.80
N TYR A 35 -8.89 10.42 4.68
CA TYR A 35 -9.55 9.69 5.74
C TYR A 35 -8.78 9.86 7.06
N LEU A 36 -9.51 10.19 8.12
CA LEU A 36 -8.96 10.30 9.46
C LEU A 36 -9.67 9.31 10.37
N HIS A 37 -8.90 8.39 10.95
CA HIS A 37 -9.43 7.40 11.87
C HIS A 37 -9.16 7.80 13.33
N LYS A 38 -10.22 7.79 14.14
CA LYS A 38 -10.16 7.98 15.59
C LYS A 38 -10.38 6.65 16.26
N SER A 39 -9.48 6.28 17.17
CA SER A 39 -9.67 5.09 18.02
C SER A 39 -10.69 5.32 19.11
N ASP A 40 -10.89 6.58 19.51
CA ASP A 40 -11.86 7.03 20.50
C ASP A 40 -12.49 8.36 20.05
N PRO A 41 -13.83 8.54 20.15
CA PRO A 41 -14.50 9.79 19.73
C PRO A 41 -13.97 11.05 20.44
N GLY A 42 -13.49 10.91 21.67
CA GLY A 42 -12.96 12.01 22.49
C GLY A 42 -11.49 12.35 22.22
N LEU A 43 -10.79 11.56 21.42
CA LEU A 43 -9.37 11.75 21.14
C LEU A 43 -9.12 12.25 19.71
N PRO A 44 -7.97 12.91 19.47
CA PRO A 44 -7.55 13.25 18.11
C PRO A 44 -7.38 11.99 17.24
N PRO A 45 -7.50 12.11 15.90
CA PRO A 45 -7.20 11.02 14.99
C PRO A 45 -5.76 10.50 15.16
N THR A 46 -5.60 9.17 15.20
CA THR A 46 -4.30 8.51 15.32
C THR A 46 -3.79 7.96 13.99
N LEU A 47 -4.66 7.90 12.98
CA LEU A 47 -4.34 7.45 11.64
C LEU A 47 -4.94 8.43 10.62
N GLY A 48 -4.12 8.85 9.67
CA GLY A 48 -4.51 9.66 8.52
C GLY A 48 -4.09 9.00 7.22
N VAL A 49 -4.96 9.09 6.22
CA VAL A 49 -4.69 8.65 4.85
C VAL A 49 -5.02 9.78 3.89
N LEU A 50 -4.14 10.00 2.91
CA LEU A 50 -4.38 10.79 1.72
C LEU A 50 -4.21 9.87 0.51
N VAL A 51 -5.13 9.92 -0.43
CA VAL A 51 -4.99 9.20 -1.70
C VAL A 51 -5.32 10.12 -2.86
N GLN A 52 -4.40 10.16 -3.81
CA GLN A 52 -4.57 10.92 -5.05
C GLN A 52 -5.08 9.99 -6.15
N LEU A 53 -6.18 10.38 -6.76
CA LEU A 53 -6.79 9.73 -7.91
C LEU A 53 -6.82 10.70 -9.10
N ASP A 54 -7.20 10.19 -10.26
CA ASP A 54 -7.65 11.06 -11.36
C ASP A 54 -9.03 11.68 -11.04
N ASP A 55 -9.53 12.53 -11.94
CA ASP A 55 -10.78 13.26 -11.72
C ASP A 55 -12.02 12.34 -11.66
N ALA A 56 -11.93 11.12 -12.21
CA ALA A 56 -12.98 10.11 -12.10
C ALA A 56 -13.03 9.44 -10.72
N GLY A 57 -12.02 9.68 -9.87
CA GLY A 57 -11.90 9.05 -8.56
C GLY A 57 -12.81 9.58 -7.46
N VAL A 58 -13.65 10.60 -7.73
CA VAL A 58 -14.50 11.24 -6.71
C VAL A 58 -15.42 10.25 -6.00
N GLU A 59 -16.09 9.37 -6.77
CA GLU A 59 -17.04 8.41 -6.21
C GLU A 59 -16.38 7.27 -5.40
N VAL A 60 -15.15 6.89 -5.77
CA VAL A 60 -14.45 5.73 -5.18
C VAL A 60 -13.36 6.12 -4.19
N GLY A 61 -13.01 7.40 -4.12
CA GLY A 61 -11.86 7.87 -3.34
C GLY A 61 -11.94 7.57 -1.85
N GLN A 62 -13.12 7.68 -1.24
CA GLN A 62 -13.32 7.35 0.16
C GLN A 62 -13.15 5.84 0.44
N ASP A 63 -13.66 4.99 -0.46
CA ASP A 63 -13.51 3.54 -0.34
C ASP A 63 -12.03 3.13 -0.44
N VAL A 64 -11.28 3.76 -1.35
CA VAL A 64 -9.84 3.54 -1.48
C VAL A 64 -9.07 4.06 -0.26
N ALA A 65 -9.45 5.22 0.30
CA ALA A 65 -8.83 5.72 1.52
C ALA A 65 -9.07 4.79 2.73
N HIS A 66 -10.27 4.24 2.87
CA HIS A 66 -10.59 3.22 3.88
C HIS A 66 -9.78 1.94 3.66
N GLN A 67 -9.65 1.49 2.41
CA GLN A 67 -8.82 0.33 2.04
C GLN A 67 -7.38 0.51 2.52
N ILE A 68 -6.77 1.65 2.22
CA ILE A 68 -5.39 1.97 2.61
C ILE A 68 -5.25 2.02 4.13
N ALA A 69 -6.23 2.60 4.83
CA ALA A 69 -6.24 2.66 6.28
C ALA A 69 -6.24 1.26 6.91
N ALA A 70 -7.11 0.36 6.42
CA ALA A 70 -7.34 -0.97 6.96
C ALA A 70 -6.23 -1.96 6.56
N MET A 71 -5.89 -2.03 5.27
CA MET A 71 -5.06 -3.09 4.70
C MET A 71 -3.57 -2.71 4.60
N ARG A 72 -3.20 -1.46 4.84
CA ARG A 72 -1.80 -0.98 4.90
C ARG A 72 -0.96 -1.36 3.67
N PRO A 73 -1.42 -1.13 2.44
CA PRO A 73 -0.58 -1.39 1.27
C PRO A 73 0.68 -0.50 1.31
N GLN A 74 1.73 -0.95 0.64
CA GLN A 74 3.00 -0.21 0.55
C GLN A 74 3.16 0.43 -0.83
N PHE A 75 2.58 -0.16 -1.86
CA PHE A 75 2.69 0.26 -3.25
C PHE A 75 1.32 0.32 -3.90
N VAL A 76 1.16 1.16 -4.93
CA VAL A 76 -0.08 1.19 -5.71
C VAL A 76 -0.14 0.00 -6.66
N THR A 77 0.97 -0.26 -7.39
CA THR A 77 1.08 -1.30 -8.42
C THR A 77 2.33 -2.17 -8.22
N ARG A 78 2.40 -3.34 -8.88
CA ARG A 78 3.58 -4.23 -8.82
C ARG A 78 4.84 -3.59 -9.36
N GLU A 79 4.72 -2.77 -10.38
CA GLU A 79 5.85 -2.09 -11.02
C GLU A 79 6.57 -1.13 -10.08
N GLN A 80 5.92 -0.73 -8.99
CA GLN A 80 6.51 0.13 -7.97
C GLN A 80 7.27 -0.67 -6.89
N VAL A 81 7.08 -1.98 -6.83
CA VAL A 81 7.75 -2.84 -5.85
C VAL A 81 9.22 -2.99 -6.25
N PRO A 82 10.19 -2.64 -5.37
CA PRO A 82 11.61 -2.78 -5.67
C PRO A 82 12.02 -4.23 -5.94
N ASP A 83 12.87 -4.44 -6.94
CA ASP A 83 13.36 -5.77 -7.31
C ASP A 83 14.12 -6.48 -6.18
N ASP A 84 14.83 -5.72 -5.36
CA ASP A 84 15.56 -6.24 -4.18
C ASP A 84 14.60 -6.75 -3.10
N LEU A 85 13.44 -6.11 -2.91
CA LEU A 85 12.40 -6.59 -2.02
C LEU A 85 11.79 -7.90 -2.55
N ILE A 86 11.48 -7.97 -3.84
CA ILE A 86 10.98 -9.20 -4.47
C ILE A 86 12.00 -10.35 -4.35
N ALA A 87 13.28 -10.05 -4.62
CA ALA A 87 14.36 -11.05 -4.52
C ALA A 87 14.58 -11.52 -3.07
N SER A 88 14.46 -10.62 -2.11
CA SER A 88 14.56 -10.97 -0.68
C SER A 88 13.41 -11.87 -0.25
N GLU A 89 12.18 -11.51 -0.60
CA GLU A 89 10.99 -12.29 -0.25
C GLU A 89 11.01 -13.68 -0.91
N ARG A 90 11.48 -13.76 -2.17
CA ARG A 90 11.67 -15.04 -2.87
C ARG A 90 12.65 -15.94 -2.12
N ARG A 91 13.78 -15.42 -1.64
CA ARG A 91 14.75 -16.18 -0.84
C ARG A 91 14.16 -16.70 0.46
N ILE A 92 13.40 -15.84 1.17
CA ILE A 92 12.72 -16.22 2.41
C ILE A 92 11.70 -17.34 2.12
N ALA A 93 10.88 -17.18 1.10
CA ALA A 93 9.89 -18.18 0.70
C ALA A 93 10.54 -19.53 0.33
N GLU A 94 11.69 -19.49 -0.34
CA GLU A 94 12.44 -20.68 -0.72
C GLU A 94 13.03 -21.39 0.50
N GLN A 95 13.66 -20.65 1.40
CA GLN A 95 14.20 -21.19 2.66
C GLN A 95 13.12 -21.85 3.50
N VAL A 96 12.03 -21.14 3.77
CA VAL A 96 10.90 -21.66 4.56
C VAL A 96 10.31 -22.93 3.91
N THR A 97 10.18 -22.94 2.58
CA THR A 97 9.63 -24.09 1.86
C THR A 97 10.53 -25.33 1.99
N ARG A 98 11.87 -25.16 1.99
CA ARG A 98 12.81 -26.26 2.23
C ARG A 98 12.78 -26.75 3.68
N GLU A 99 12.72 -25.84 4.64
CA GLU A 99 12.62 -26.16 6.07
C GLU A 99 11.33 -26.93 6.39
N GLU A 100 10.26 -26.69 5.66
CA GLU A 100 9.01 -27.47 5.74
C GLU A 100 9.11 -28.88 5.13
N GLY A 101 10.26 -29.26 4.57
CA GLY A 101 10.48 -30.58 3.97
C GLY A 101 9.69 -30.83 2.69
N LYS A 102 9.33 -29.78 1.94
CA LYS A 102 8.63 -29.97 0.67
C LYS A 102 9.53 -30.59 -0.39
N PRO A 103 8.98 -31.44 -1.28
CA PRO A 103 9.75 -32.03 -2.37
C PRO A 103 10.40 -30.95 -3.25
N GLU A 104 11.66 -31.12 -3.62
CA GLU A 104 12.44 -30.17 -4.44
C GLU A 104 11.69 -29.78 -5.73
N GLN A 105 11.00 -30.72 -6.36
CA GLN A 105 10.22 -30.48 -7.58
C GLN A 105 9.02 -29.53 -7.36
N ALA A 106 8.49 -29.43 -6.13
CA ALA A 106 7.36 -28.57 -5.79
C ALA A 106 7.79 -27.19 -5.33
N ILE A 107 9.05 -27.01 -4.90
CA ILE A 107 9.57 -25.77 -4.33
C ILE A 107 9.31 -24.55 -5.25
N PRO A 108 9.66 -24.57 -6.55
CA PRO A 108 9.47 -23.41 -7.40
C PRO A 108 8.01 -22.94 -7.44
N LYS A 109 7.07 -23.87 -7.54
CA LYS A 109 5.63 -23.55 -7.61
C LYS A 109 5.11 -22.99 -6.27
N ILE A 110 5.58 -23.54 -5.15
CA ILE A 110 5.20 -23.07 -3.82
C ILE A 110 5.76 -21.66 -3.58
N VAL A 111 7.02 -21.43 -3.95
CA VAL A 111 7.69 -20.11 -3.83
C VAL A 111 6.96 -19.05 -4.63
N GLU A 112 6.59 -19.32 -5.89
CA GLU A 112 5.80 -18.40 -6.70
C GLU A 112 4.42 -18.14 -6.08
N GLY A 113 3.77 -19.14 -5.52
CA GLY A 113 2.51 -18.97 -4.81
C GLY A 113 2.64 -18.05 -3.59
N ARG A 114 3.69 -18.22 -2.78
CA ARG A 114 3.99 -17.39 -1.60
C ARG A 114 4.33 -15.96 -2.00
N LEU A 115 5.17 -15.80 -3.02
CA LEU A 115 5.51 -14.47 -3.54
C LEU A 115 4.28 -13.74 -4.07
N ASN A 116 3.40 -14.42 -4.80
CA ASN A 116 2.16 -13.82 -5.28
C ASN A 116 1.22 -13.45 -4.12
N ALA A 117 1.15 -14.24 -3.06
CA ALA A 117 0.38 -13.90 -1.86
C ALA A 117 0.94 -12.63 -1.19
N PHE A 118 2.26 -12.59 -0.98
CA PHE A 118 2.94 -11.40 -0.45
C PHE A 118 2.66 -10.14 -1.27
N LEU A 119 2.80 -10.22 -2.60
CA LEU A 119 2.53 -9.07 -3.48
C LEU A 119 1.08 -8.62 -3.40
N LYS A 120 0.11 -9.54 -3.29
CA LYS A 120 -1.30 -9.20 -3.09
C LYS A 120 -1.55 -8.46 -1.78
N ASP A 121 -0.76 -8.71 -0.76
CA ASP A 121 -0.91 -8.03 0.54
C ASP A 121 -0.35 -6.60 0.50
N ILE A 122 0.77 -6.38 -0.19
CA ILE A 122 1.45 -5.07 -0.18
C ILE A 122 1.08 -4.15 -1.35
N VAL A 123 0.44 -4.66 -2.41
CA VAL A 123 0.05 -3.90 -3.60
C VAL A 123 -1.43 -3.55 -3.56
N LEU A 124 -1.73 -2.26 -3.44
CA LEU A 124 -3.09 -1.73 -3.25
C LEU A 124 -4.11 -2.29 -4.26
N ILE A 125 -3.80 -2.20 -5.55
CA ILE A 125 -4.76 -2.60 -6.60
C ILE A 125 -5.05 -4.11 -6.66
N GLU A 126 -4.20 -4.93 -6.03
CA GLU A 126 -4.35 -6.39 -5.98
C GLU A 126 -5.07 -6.90 -4.73
N GLN A 127 -5.18 -6.05 -3.71
CA GLN A 127 -5.91 -6.40 -2.50
C GLN A 127 -7.39 -6.63 -2.79
N ALA A 128 -7.99 -7.58 -2.04
CA ALA A 128 -9.45 -7.68 -2.01
C ALA A 128 -10.03 -6.41 -1.36
N SER A 129 -11.09 -5.87 -1.94
CA SER A 129 -11.72 -4.67 -1.41
C SER A 129 -12.37 -4.95 -0.05
N VAL A 130 -12.13 -4.08 0.93
CA VAL A 130 -12.78 -4.17 2.26
C VAL A 130 -14.29 -3.92 2.17
N ARG A 131 -14.75 -3.20 1.13
CA ARG A 131 -16.17 -2.93 0.89
C ARG A 131 -16.88 -4.11 0.23
N ASP A 132 -16.23 -4.74 -0.75
CA ASP A 132 -16.73 -5.92 -1.46
C ASP A 132 -15.60 -6.94 -1.63
N PRO A 133 -15.45 -7.90 -0.70
CA PRO A 133 -14.35 -8.88 -0.74
C PRO A 133 -14.33 -9.80 -1.97
N LYS A 134 -15.41 -9.80 -2.77
CA LYS A 134 -15.47 -10.54 -4.04
C LYS A 134 -14.75 -9.83 -5.19
N LYS A 135 -14.41 -8.54 -5.00
CA LYS A 135 -13.74 -7.71 -5.99
C LYS A 135 -12.35 -7.29 -5.47
N SER A 136 -11.40 -7.15 -6.38
CA SER A 136 -10.14 -6.47 -6.07
C SER A 136 -10.34 -4.95 -6.13
N VAL A 137 -9.43 -4.21 -5.50
CA VAL A 137 -9.39 -2.74 -5.63
C VAL A 137 -9.25 -2.33 -7.10
N LYS A 138 -8.48 -3.09 -7.90
CA LYS A 138 -8.37 -2.89 -9.36
C LYS A 138 -9.73 -2.94 -10.07
N GLN A 139 -10.55 -3.92 -9.72
CA GLN A 139 -11.90 -4.05 -10.32
C GLN A 139 -12.79 -2.89 -9.89
N LEU A 140 -12.75 -2.51 -8.60
CA LEU A 140 -13.48 -1.37 -8.09
C LEU A 140 -13.12 -0.07 -8.81
N LEU A 141 -11.84 0.17 -9.03
CA LEU A 141 -11.33 1.33 -9.77
C LEU A 141 -11.79 1.30 -11.24
N ALA A 142 -11.68 0.14 -11.91
CA ALA A 142 -12.08 0.00 -13.30
C ALA A 142 -13.58 0.24 -13.52
N GLU A 143 -14.45 -0.21 -12.63
CA GLU A 143 -15.89 0.02 -12.67
C GLU A 143 -16.23 1.52 -12.58
N ASN A 144 -15.40 2.33 -11.94
CA ASN A 144 -15.56 3.77 -11.82
C ASN A 144 -14.72 4.56 -12.84
N GLY A 145 -14.01 3.88 -13.73
CA GLY A 145 -13.10 4.53 -14.70
C GLY A 145 -11.97 5.31 -14.04
N ALA A 146 -11.64 4.99 -12.78
CA ALA A 146 -10.69 5.73 -11.95
C ALA A 146 -9.33 5.04 -11.85
N SER A 147 -8.30 5.82 -11.57
CA SER A 147 -6.96 5.33 -11.28
C SER A 147 -6.35 6.02 -10.07
N VAL A 148 -5.57 5.28 -9.27
CA VAL A 148 -4.80 5.81 -8.15
C VAL A 148 -3.43 6.22 -8.64
N LYS A 149 -3.03 7.47 -8.35
CA LYS A 149 -1.71 8.02 -8.68
C LYS A 149 -0.71 7.84 -7.56
N GLY A 150 -1.18 7.92 -6.31
CA GLY A 150 -0.34 7.75 -5.13
C GLY A 150 -1.14 7.86 -3.85
N PHE A 151 -0.54 7.52 -2.74
CA PHE A 151 -1.14 7.68 -1.41
C PHE A 151 -0.08 7.91 -0.35
N ALA A 152 -0.53 8.46 0.78
CA ALA A 152 0.26 8.57 2.00
C ALA A 152 -0.58 8.07 3.18
N ARG A 153 0.04 7.33 4.08
CA ARG A 153 -0.57 6.83 5.31
C ARG A 153 0.30 7.20 6.50
N PHE A 154 -0.30 7.89 7.45
CA PHE A 154 0.36 8.38 8.66
C PHE A 154 -0.32 7.78 9.89
N GLN A 155 0.45 7.17 10.78
CA GLN A 155 -0.05 6.63 12.03
C GLN A 155 0.83 7.10 13.19
N ILE A 156 0.20 7.64 14.24
CA ILE A 156 0.90 8.09 15.45
C ILE A 156 1.35 6.85 16.24
N GLY A 157 2.62 6.87 16.70
CA GLY A 157 3.16 5.80 17.56
C GLY A 157 3.65 4.55 16.83
N GLN A 158 3.59 4.52 15.51
CA GLN A 158 4.27 3.49 14.72
C GLN A 158 5.44 4.11 13.95
N ALA A 159 6.62 3.51 14.06
CA ALA A 159 7.69 3.70 13.10
C ALA A 159 7.18 3.18 11.75
N GLY A 160 7.24 4.01 10.73
CA GLY A 160 6.86 3.63 9.37
C GLY A 160 7.84 2.67 8.77
#